data_1f1e1a7d0664675f6db6f99619d4bebf
#
_entry.id   1f1e1a7d0664675f6db6f99619d4bebf
#
_cell.length_a   1.000
_cell.length_b   1.000
_cell.length_c   1.000
_cell.angle_alpha   90.00
_cell.angle_beta   90.00
_cell.angle_gamma   90.00
#
_symmetry.space_group_name_H-M   'P 1'
#
loop_
_entity.id
_entity.type
_entity.pdbx_description
1 polymer ?
#
loop_
_entity_poly.entity_id
_entity_poly.type
_entity_poly.pdbx_seq_one_letter_code
_entity_poly.pdbx_strand_id
1 'polypeptide(L)'
;MSALYRNKHKKTYKAVKQDDLSRRILAACLSASFASQPLTALAGSITAFNGTKYEADKNGVFNIYAQQYSGKSKNNAINQFKNFQLDAGKTANLYFHTEKDNTEAQNLLNFVETRIDINGTLNAIRNKQIGGNLFFLSPGGMAVGKGGVINTGALYMMAPSWTQDLTDKDQRSYEILKGNFATGAYGDTELEAIKNGTANIRINASGTISVLGKINATHDVKLYAGKVAVGRNLTEDTIDGTAAGGIEKGAAINTGITDFSQLVKLDAEQ
;
A
#
# COMPACT_ATOMS: atom_id res chain seq x y z
N MET A 1 56.83 34.16 -22.93
CA MET A 1 55.36 33.96 -22.77
C MET A 1 54.96 32.56 -22.37
N SER A 2 55.81 31.72 -21.80
CA SER A 2 55.52 30.30 -21.55
C SER A 2 55.31 29.92 -20.05
N ALA A 3 55.62 30.77 -19.13
CA ALA A 3 55.58 30.44 -17.69
C ALA A 3 54.23 30.72 -16.98
N LEU A 4 53.41 31.59 -17.55
CA LEU A 4 52.11 32.00 -16.94
C LEU A 4 50.97 30.99 -17.26
N TYR A 5 51.08 30.19 -18.30
CA TYR A 5 50.05 29.25 -18.68
C TYR A 5 50.07 27.93 -17.86
N ARG A 6 51.25 27.54 -17.35
CA ARG A 6 51.40 26.31 -16.55
C ARG A 6 50.83 26.43 -15.13
N ASN A 7 50.77 27.64 -14.56
CA ASN A 7 50.28 27.80 -13.21
C ASN A 7 48.74 27.87 -13.07
N LYS A 8 48.03 28.29 -14.13
CA LYS A 8 46.59 28.32 -14.12
C LYS A 8 45.96 26.90 -14.16
N HIS A 9 46.55 25.98 -14.92
CA HIS A 9 46.04 24.60 -14.98
C HIS A 9 46.25 23.79 -13.69
N LYS A 10 47.36 24.05 -12.95
CA LYS A 10 47.59 23.31 -11.70
C LYS A 10 46.65 23.75 -10.54
N LYS A 11 46.20 25.00 -10.50
CA LYS A 11 45.25 25.46 -9.49
C LYS A 11 43.87 24.94 -9.73
N THR A 12 43.43 24.81 -10.98
CA THR A 12 42.11 24.29 -11.33
C THR A 12 41.99 22.78 -11.03
N TYR A 13 43.04 22.01 -11.26
CA TYR A 13 43.05 20.57 -10.96
C TYR A 13 43.03 20.24 -9.45
N LYS A 14 43.62 21.06 -8.60
CA LYS A 14 43.57 20.87 -7.13
C LYS A 14 42.20 21.19 -6.58
N ALA A 15 41.55 22.24 -7.05
CA ALA A 15 40.21 22.61 -6.59
C ALA A 15 39.15 21.54 -6.97
N VAL A 16 39.22 20.99 -8.18
CA VAL A 16 38.29 19.93 -8.63
C VAL A 16 38.47 18.63 -7.82
N LYS A 17 39.73 18.25 -7.48
CA LYS A 17 39.97 17.06 -6.66
C LYS A 17 39.50 17.22 -5.21
N GLN A 18 39.60 18.42 -4.66
CA GLN A 18 39.19 18.68 -3.29
C GLN A 18 37.66 18.71 -3.15
N ASP A 19 36.98 19.24 -4.15
CA ASP A 19 35.51 19.27 -4.20
C ASP A 19 34.88 17.87 -4.39
N ASP A 20 35.52 17.04 -5.24
CA ASP A 20 35.08 15.65 -5.47
C ASP A 20 35.30 14.77 -4.23
N LEU A 21 36.40 14.98 -3.49
CA LEU A 21 36.65 14.26 -2.24
C LEU A 21 35.66 14.67 -1.15
N SER A 22 35.33 15.96 -1.05
CA SER A 22 34.36 16.48 -0.09
C SER A 22 32.95 15.96 -0.37
N ARG A 23 32.55 15.84 -1.63
CA ARG A 23 31.27 15.26 -2.05
C ARG A 23 31.18 13.77 -1.75
N ARG A 24 32.28 13.02 -1.95
CA ARG A 24 32.35 11.59 -1.62
C ARG A 24 32.32 11.32 -0.12
N ILE A 25 32.97 12.15 0.67
CA ILE A 25 32.92 12.08 2.14
C ILE A 25 31.51 12.44 2.62
N LEU A 26 30.87 13.47 2.06
CA LEU A 26 29.50 13.85 2.42
C LEU A 26 28.49 12.76 2.04
N ALA A 27 28.63 12.14 0.87
CA ALA A 27 27.81 11.02 0.45
C ALA A 27 28.01 9.76 1.32
N ALA A 28 29.26 9.48 1.73
CA ALA A 28 29.56 8.37 2.63
C ALA A 28 29.06 8.62 4.06
N CYS A 29 29.11 9.86 4.56
CA CYS A 29 28.56 10.21 5.87
C CYS A 29 27.02 10.17 5.89
N LEU A 30 26.36 10.56 4.80
CA LEU A 30 24.91 10.45 4.67
C LEU A 30 24.47 8.99 4.60
N SER A 31 25.17 8.14 3.85
CA SER A 31 24.85 6.72 3.78
C SER A 31 25.12 5.96 5.09
N ALA A 32 26.18 6.35 5.83
CA ALA A 32 26.49 5.75 7.13
C ALA A 32 25.50 6.15 8.24
N SER A 33 24.96 7.37 8.19
CA SER A 33 23.94 7.80 9.16
C SER A 33 22.57 7.15 8.97
N PHE A 34 22.27 6.65 7.77
CA PHE A 34 21.05 5.84 7.54
C PHE A 34 21.24 4.36 7.91
N ALA A 35 22.47 3.84 7.90
CA ALA A 35 22.75 2.45 8.23
C ALA A 35 22.85 2.15 9.73
N SER A 36 22.94 3.18 10.59
CA SER A 36 23.10 3.03 12.04
C SER A 36 21.90 3.44 12.87
N GLN A 37 20.78 3.82 12.24
CA GLN A 37 19.53 3.91 12.99
C GLN A 37 19.07 2.47 13.25
N PRO A 38 18.93 2.05 14.54
CA PRO A 38 18.22 0.82 14.80
C PRO A 38 16.87 1.00 14.09
N LEU A 39 16.50 0.04 13.23
CA LEU A 39 15.12 -0.18 12.86
C LEU A 39 14.40 -0.45 14.20
N THR A 40 14.08 0.60 14.95
CA THR A 40 12.96 0.53 15.85
C THR A 40 11.83 0.13 14.93
N ALA A 41 11.43 -1.14 15.01
CA ALA A 41 10.21 -1.60 14.40
C ALA A 41 9.17 -0.54 14.77
N LEU A 42 8.82 0.32 13.80
CA LEU A 42 7.78 1.31 14.04
C LEU A 42 6.58 0.47 14.43
N ALA A 43 6.16 0.58 15.68
CA ALA A 43 5.00 -0.16 16.15
C ALA A 43 3.90 0.07 15.13
N GLY A 44 3.33 -1.00 14.60
CA GLY A 44 2.37 -0.92 13.52
C GLY A 44 1.31 0.09 13.86
N SER A 45 1.06 0.98 12.95
CA SER A 45 0.13 2.07 13.17
C SER A 45 -0.84 2.19 11.99
N ILE A 46 -2.11 2.30 12.32
CA ILE A 46 -3.15 2.66 11.37
C ILE A 46 -3.58 4.08 11.71
N THR A 47 -3.34 5.01 10.79
CA THR A 47 -3.59 6.43 11.03
C THR A 47 -4.43 6.98 9.90
N ALA A 48 -5.56 7.61 10.22
CA ALA A 48 -6.40 8.31 9.26
C ALA A 48 -5.66 9.51 8.65
N PHE A 49 -6.12 9.98 7.52
CA PHE A 49 -5.55 11.12 6.80
C PHE A 49 -5.48 12.39 7.67
N ASN A 50 -6.47 12.63 8.51
CA ASN A 50 -6.54 13.75 9.45
C ASN A 50 -5.61 13.62 10.67
N GLY A 51 -4.81 12.53 10.74
CA GLY A 51 -3.88 12.27 11.82
C GLY A 51 -4.46 11.48 13.01
N THR A 52 -5.76 11.15 13.01
CA THR A 52 -6.37 10.30 14.04
C THR A 52 -5.77 8.91 13.97
N LYS A 53 -5.22 8.42 15.08
CA LYS A 53 -4.72 7.05 15.20
C LYS A 53 -5.87 6.13 15.57
N TYR A 54 -5.95 5.00 14.89
CA TYR A 54 -6.81 3.90 15.32
C TYR A 54 -6.11 3.13 16.45
N GLU A 55 -6.87 2.81 17.47
CA GLU A 55 -6.39 2.06 18.63
C GLU A 55 -6.93 0.62 18.55
N ALA A 56 -6.07 -0.35 18.85
CA ALA A 56 -6.53 -1.72 19.01
C ALA A 56 -7.20 -1.90 20.38
N ASP A 57 -8.18 -2.74 20.45
CA ASP A 57 -8.74 -3.19 21.73
C ASP A 57 -7.74 -4.00 22.55
N LYS A 58 -8.13 -4.46 23.74
CA LYS A 58 -7.31 -5.28 24.65
C LYS A 58 -6.86 -6.61 24.02
N ASN A 59 -7.54 -7.08 22.98
CA ASN A 59 -7.23 -8.32 22.26
C ASN A 59 -6.32 -8.06 21.04
N GLY A 60 -5.98 -6.80 20.77
CA GLY A 60 -5.19 -6.41 19.62
C GLY A 60 -6.00 -6.31 18.34
N VAL A 61 -7.30 -6.07 18.43
CA VAL A 61 -8.21 -5.95 17.29
C VAL A 61 -8.53 -4.49 17.02
N PHE A 62 -8.33 -4.07 15.77
CA PHE A 62 -8.76 -2.78 15.24
C PHE A 62 -10.10 -2.96 14.54
N ASN A 63 -11.15 -2.33 15.05
CA ASN A 63 -12.43 -2.24 14.36
C ASN A 63 -12.49 -0.91 13.61
N ILE A 64 -12.49 -0.97 12.29
CA ILE A 64 -12.37 0.19 11.41
C ILE A 64 -13.60 0.27 10.52
N TYR A 65 -14.48 1.19 10.85
CA TYR A 65 -15.66 1.51 10.07
C TYR A 65 -15.30 2.45 8.92
N ALA A 66 -16.06 2.37 7.83
CA ALA A 66 -15.88 3.30 6.73
C ALA A 66 -16.05 4.75 7.21
N GLN A 67 -15.17 5.64 6.74
CA GLN A 67 -15.21 7.05 7.14
C GLN A 67 -16.38 7.79 6.47
N GLN A 68 -16.70 7.42 5.23
CA GLN A 68 -17.80 8.03 4.47
C GLN A 68 -18.23 7.14 3.31
N TYR A 69 -19.38 7.46 2.71
CA TYR A 69 -19.78 6.90 1.43
C TYR A 69 -19.38 7.81 0.27
N SER A 70 -19.11 7.21 -0.90
CA SER A 70 -18.92 7.93 -2.15
C SER A 70 -20.28 8.18 -2.81
N GLY A 71 -20.65 9.44 -2.91
CA GLY A 71 -21.89 9.84 -3.57
C GLY A 71 -23.17 9.43 -2.81
N LYS A 72 -24.30 9.45 -3.52
CA LYS A 72 -25.63 9.23 -2.92
C LYS A 72 -26.04 7.77 -2.80
N SER A 73 -25.47 6.89 -3.63
CA SER A 73 -25.88 5.49 -3.73
C SER A 73 -25.50 4.65 -2.51
N LYS A 74 -24.51 5.10 -1.73
CA LYS A 74 -23.90 4.36 -0.60
C LYS A 74 -23.34 2.98 -1.00
N ASN A 75 -23.23 2.70 -2.28
CA ASN A 75 -22.69 1.44 -2.77
C ASN A 75 -21.17 1.35 -2.62
N ASN A 76 -20.52 2.51 -2.51
CA ASN A 76 -19.09 2.65 -2.35
C ASN A 76 -18.78 3.37 -1.04
N ALA A 77 -18.08 2.71 -0.14
CA ALA A 77 -17.58 3.26 1.11
C ALA A 77 -16.09 3.58 0.98
N ILE A 78 -15.61 4.58 1.73
CA ILE A 78 -14.25 5.10 1.59
C ILE A 78 -13.58 5.26 2.93
N ASN A 79 -12.32 4.84 2.98
CA ASN A 79 -11.35 5.20 4.00
C ASN A 79 -10.18 5.95 3.37
N GLN A 80 -9.66 6.94 4.08
CA GLN A 80 -8.44 7.65 3.73
C GLN A 80 -7.46 7.54 4.90
N PHE A 81 -6.32 6.88 4.66
CA PHE A 81 -5.27 6.69 5.64
C PHE A 81 -4.01 7.44 5.24
N LYS A 82 -3.35 8.00 6.21
CA LYS A 82 -1.98 8.45 6.07
C LYS A 82 -1.03 7.25 6.08
N ASN A 83 -1.29 6.30 6.97
CA ASN A 83 -0.47 5.11 7.17
C ASN A 83 -1.35 3.89 7.49
N PHE A 84 -0.98 2.72 6.95
CA PHE A 84 -1.66 1.46 7.23
C PHE A 84 -0.61 0.35 7.43
N GLN A 85 -0.21 0.14 8.67
CA GLN A 85 0.73 -0.90 9.07
C GLN A 85 0.09 -1.77 10.14
N LEU A 86 -0.17 -3.02 9.81
CA LEU A 86 -0.78 -4.01 10.69
C LEU A 86 0.27 -5.01 11.14
N ASP A 87 0.63 -4.97 12.41
CA ASP A 87 1.66 -5.84 13.01
C ASP A 87 1.22 -7.30 13.10
N ALA A 88 2.22 -8.18 13.20
CA ALA A 88 2.02 -9.58 13.49
C ALA A 88 1.26 -9.77 14.81
N GLY A 89 0.32 -10.71 14.81
CA GLY A 89 -0.53 -10.97 15.97
C GLY A 89 -1.66 -9.97 16.22
N LYS A 90 -1.78 -8.93 15.35
CA LYS A 90 -2.91 -8.00 15.39
C LYS A 90 -3.93 -8.36 14.33
N THR A 91 -5.18 -7.94 14.56
CA THR A 91 -6.27 -8.12 13.61
C THR A 91 -6.88 -6.76 13.26
N ALA A 92 -7.15 -6.51 11.99
CA ALA A 92 -7.92 -5.37 11.53
C ALA A 92 -9.21 -5.85 10.86
N ASN A 93 -10.35 -5.44 11.40
CA ASN A 93 -11.67 -5.65 10.84
C ASN A 93 -12.07 -4.37 10.09
N LEU A 94 -12.25 -4.45 8.78
CA LEU A 94 -12.71 -3.36 7.94
C LEU A 94 -14.18 -3.54 7.63
N TYR A 95 -15.03 -2.65 8.16
CA TYR A 95 -16.47 -2.67 7.97
C TYR A 95 -16.90 -1.82 6.77
N PHE A 96 -17.86 -2.33 6.01
CA PHE A 96 -18.36 -1.70 4.79
C PHE A 96 -19.47 -0.67 5.05
N HIS A 97 -19.71 -0.33 6.29
CA HIS A 97 -20.65 0.70 6.74
C HIS A 97 -19.94 1.72 7.64
N THR A 98 -20.53 2.89 7.82
CA THR A 98 -20.01 3.89 8.77
C THR A 98 -20.52 3.63 10.17
N GLU A 99 -19.88 4.18 11.21
CA GLU A 99 -20.36 4.09 12.59
C GLU A 99 -21.80 4.65 12.80
N LYS A 100 -22.18 5.61 11.96
CA LYS A 100 -23.47 6.33 12.09
C LYS A 100 -24.56 5.75 11.19
N ASP A 101 -24.21 4.95 10.23
CA ASP A 101 -25.14 4.45 9.21
C ASP A 101 -24.74 3.03 8.83
N ASN A 102 -25.56 2.08 9.23
CA ASN A 102 -25.35 0.65 9.03
C ASN A 102 -25.69 0.16 7.60
N THR A 103 -25.81 1.07 6.63
CA THR A 103 -25.99 0.67 5.22
C THR A 103 -24.71 0.02 4.72
N GLU A 104 -24.78 -1.25 4.38
CA GLU A 104 -23.63 -2.03 3.91
C GLU A 104 -23.29 -1.71 2.45
N ALA A 105 -22.18 -1.06 2.22
CA ALA A 105 -21.67 -0.85 0.87
C ALA A 105 -21.25 -2.18 0.22
N GLN A 106 -21.23 -2.22 -1.11
CA GLN A 106 -20.69 -3.36 -1.86
C GLN A 106 -19.17 -3.28 -1.97
N ASN A 107 -18.63 -2.06 -2.03
CA ASN A 107 -17.24 -1.78 -2.28
C ASN A 107 -16.67 -0.92 -1.14
N LEU A 108 -15.48 -1.28 -0.63
CA LEU A 108 -14.73 -0.48 0.34
C LEU A 108 -13.39 -0.08 -0.26
N LEU A 109 -13.22 1.22 -0.53
CA LEU A 109 -12.02 1.79 -1.09
C LEU A 109 -11.14 2.36 0.02
N ASN A 110 -9.94 1.83 0.16
CA ASN A 110 -8.96 2.29 1.12
C ASN A 110 -7.81 3.00 0.39
N PHE A 111 -7.78 4.32 0.48
CA PHE A 111 -6.71 5.16 -0.04
C PHE A 111 -5.66 5.34 1.04
N VAL A 112 -4.42 4.93 0.77
CA VAL A 112 -3.31 5.01 1.73
C VAL A 112 -2.15 5.79 1.11
N GLU A 113 -1.67 6.84 1.78
CA GLU A 113 -0.61 7.69 1.25
C GLU A 113 0.76 7.02 1.26
N THR A 114 1.06 6.31 2.33
CA THR A 114 2.32 5.58 2.44
C THR A 114 2.18 4.15 1.92
N ARG A 115 3.25 3.37 2.02
CA ARG A 115 3.22 1.93 1.77
C ARG A 115 2.29 1.23 2.76
N ILE A 116 1.60 0.21 2.31
CA ILE A 116 0.77 -0.67 3.14
C ILE A 116 1.58 -1.89 3.53
N ASP A 117 1.64 -2.22 4.83
CA ASP A 117 2.27 -3.42 5.34
C ASP A 117 1.30 -4.21 6.22
N ILE A 118 0.99 -5.44 5.82
CA ILE A 118 0.04 -6.33 6.50
C ILE A 118 0.81 -7.55 6.98
N ASN A 119 1.18 -7.56 8.26
CA ASN A 119 1.85 -8.69 8.93
C ASN A 119 0.90 -9.45 9.86
N GLY A 120 -0.27 -8.89 10.17
CA GLY A 120 -1.35 -9.49 10.95
C GLY A 120 -2.50 -9.99 10.08
N THR A 121 -3.66 -10.18 10.69
CA THR A 121 -4.87 -10.62 9.99
C THR A 121 -5.76 -9.43 9.64
N LEU A 122 -6.15 -9.31 8.38
CA LEU A 122 -7.08 -8.31 7.89
C LEU A 122 -8.36 -9.01 7.41
N ASN A 123 -9.49 -8.59 7.96
CA ASN A 123 -10.81 -9.11 7.63
C ASN A 123 -11.65 -8.02 6.98
N ALA A 124 -12.18 -8.26 5.79
CA ALA A 124 -13.20 -7.44 5.16
C ALA A 124 -14.57 -7.94 5.62
N ILE A 125 -15.30 -7.15 6.39
CA ILE A 125 -16.55 -7.57 7.02
C ILE A 125 -17.71 -6.82 6.41
N ARG A 126 -18.62 -7.56 5.76
CA ARG A 126 -19.85 -7.07 5.19
C ARG A 126 -21.01 -7.96 5.61
N ASN A 127 -22.12 -7.38 6.07
CA ASN A 127 -23.26 -8.14 6.59
C ASN A 127 -22.86 -9.17 7.67
N LYS A 128 -21.95 -8.79 8.58
CA LYS A 128 -21.40 -9.63 9.65
C LYS A 128 -20.66 -10.90 9.18
N GLN A 129 -20.19 -10.93 7.96
CA GLN A 129 -19.45 -12.05 7.37
C GLN A 129 -18.24 -11.53 6.60
N ILE A 130 -17.27 -12.39 6.33
CA ILE A 130 -16.21 -12.06 5.38
C ILE A 130 -16.83 -11.90 4.00
N GLY A 131 -16.64 -10.72 3.38
CA GLY A 131 -17.27 -10.43 2.09
C GLY A 131 -16.99 -9.03 1.56
N GLY A 132 -17.71 -8.69 0.50
CA GLY A 132 -17.57 -7.40 -0.19
C GLY A 132 -16.33 -7.29 -1.05
N ASN A 133 -16.22 -6.21 -1.82
CA ASN A 133 -15.09 -5.92 -2.67
C ASN A 133 -14.15 -4.95 -1.96
N LEU A 134 -12.98 -5.40 -1.58
CA LEU A 134 -11.97 -4.63 -0.87
C LEU A 134 -10.96 -4.06 -1.86
N PHE A 135 -10.79 -2.74 -1.82
CA PHE A 135 -9.81 -2.03 -2.63
C PHE A 135 -8.75 -1.40 -1.74
N PHE A 136 -7.49 -1.57 -2.12
CA PHE A 136 -6.36 -0.82 -1.57
C PHE A 136 -5.63 -0.08 -2.68
N LEU A 137 -5.50 1.22 -2.53
CA LEU A 137 -4.78 2.08 -3.45
C LEU A 137 -3.68 2.81 -2.69
N SER A 138 -2.42 2.53 -3.05
CA SER A 138 -1.26 3.17 -2.43
C SER A 138 -0.14 3.37 -3.44
N PRO A 139 0.32 4.61 -3.67
CA PRO A 139 1.47 4.86 -4.54
C PRO A 139 2.76 4.18 -4.06
N GLY A 140 2.90 4.00 -2.75
CA GLY A 140 4.03 3.30 -2.12
C GLY A 140 4.02 1.79 -2.29
N GLY A 141 2.91 1.23 -2.83
CA GLY A 141 2.73 -0.21 -2.96
C GLY A 141 2.33 -0.89 -1.64
N MET A 142 2.45 -2.22 -1.61
CA MET A 142 1.97 -3.04 -0.50
C MET A 142 2.83 -4.26 -0.27
N ALA A 143 2.87 -4.72 1.00
CA ALA A 143 3.37 -6.03 1.36
C ALA A 143 2.34 -6.77 2.24
N VAL A 144 2.09 -8.02 1.92
CA VAL A 144 1.50 -9.00 2.82
C VAL A 144 2.65 -9.85 3.32
N GLY A 145 3.08 -9.61 4.57
CA GLY A 145 4.24 -10.28 5.16
C GLY A 145 3.98 -11.77 5.44
N LYS A 146 5.00 -12.51 5.86
CA LYS A 146 4.94 -13.97 6.09
C LYS A 146 3.81 -14.42 7.03
N GLY A 147 3.52 -13.62 8.06
CA GLY A 147 2.41 -13.85 8.98
C GLY A 147 1.10 -13.19 8.56
N GLY A 148 1.14 -12.40 7.48
CA GLY A 148 0.00 -11.63 7.02
C GLY A 148 -1.08 -12.51 6.39
N VAL A 149 -2.33 -12.22 6.71
CA VAL A 149 -3.51 -12.88 6.14
C VAL A 149 -4.53 -11.84 5.76
N ILE A 150 -5.08 -11.91 4.57
CA ILE A 150 -6.23 -11.10 4.14
C ILE A 150 -7.40 -12.03 3.85
N ASN A 151 -8.55 -11.78 4.46
CA ASN A 151 -9.81 -12.50 4.25
C ASN A 151 -10.85 -11.53 3.67
N THR A 152 -11.41 -11.80 2.50
CA THR A 152 -12.29 -10.87 1.79
C THR A 152 -13.22 -11.56 0.78
N GLY A 153 -14.22 -10.85 0.27
CA GLY A 153 -15.00 -11.30 -0.87
C GLY A 153 -14.21 -11.24 -2.16
N ALA A 154 -13.74 -10.05 -2.54
CA ALA A 154 -12.80 -9.84 -3.64
C ALA A 154 -11.73 -8.82 -3.21
N LEU A 155 -10.53 -8.89 -3.80
CA LEU A 155 -9.42 -8.00 -3.49
C LEU A 155 -8.87 -7.33 -4.75
N TYR A 156 -8.75 -6.02 -4.68
CA TYR A 156 -8.12 -5.19 -5.70
C TYR A 156 -7.02 -4.35 -5.05
N MET A 157 -5.76 -4.68 -5.32
CA MET A 157 -4.61 -3.94 -4.82
C MET A 157 -3.96 -3.18 -5.97
N MET A 158 -3.72 -1.89 -5.79
CA MET A 158 -3.24 -1.03 -6.86
C MET A 158 -2.20 -0.04 -6.36
N ALA A 159 -1.11 0.12 -7.11
CA ALA A 159 -0.08 1.13 -6.87
C ALA A 159 -0.13 2.21 -7.95
N PRO A 160 -1.09 3.15 -7.90
CA PRO A 160 -1.17 4.25 -8.88
C PRO A 160 -0.05 5.26 -8.66
N SER A 161 0.34 5.98 -9.69
CA SER A 161 1.29 7.11 -9.56
C SER A 161 0.69 8.24 -8.73
N TRP A 162 1.55 8.96 -8.00
CA TRP A 162 1.15 10.12 -7.18
C TRP A 162 0.62 11.27 -8.03
N THR A 163 1.41 11.71 -8.98
CA THR A 163 1.21 12.97 -9.68
C THR A 163 0.74 12.78 -11.11
N GLN A 164 0.14 13.84 -11.59
CA GLN A 164 -0.28 14.06 -12.96
C GLN A 164 0.86 14.61 -13.83
N ASP A 165 1.93 13.91 -14.06
CA ASP A 165 2.69 14.17 -15.29
C ASP A 165 1.85 13.62 -16.46
N LEU A 166 0.73 14.28 -16.70
CA LEU A 166 -0.24 13.88 -17.68
C LEU A 166 0.19 14.39 -19.05
N THR A 167 0.85 13.54 -19.80
CA THR A 167 0.85 13.62 -21.25
C THR A 167 -0.51 13.22 -21.85
N ASP A 168 -1.31 12.48 -21.11
CA ASP A 168 -2.65 12.02 -21.46
C ASP A 168 -3.67 12.55 -20.43
N LYS A 169 -4.62 13.36 -20.89
CA LYS A 169 -5.67 13.99 -20.07
C LYS A 169 -6.62 12.95 -19.42
N ASP A 170 -6.68 11.75 -19.99
CA ASP A 170 -7.56 10.70 -19.51
C ASP A 170 -6.90 9.78 -18.47
N GLN A 171 -5.60 9.92 -18.24
CA GLN A 171 -4.91 9.16 -17.19
C GLN A 171 -5.31 9.64 -15.80
N ARG A 172 -5.49 8.69 -14.89
CA ARG A 172 -5.89 8.91 -13.50
C ARG A 172 -4.75 8.54 -12.56
N SER A 173 -4.35 9.50 -11.73
CA SER A 173 -3.39 9.32 -10.64
C SER A 173 -4.08 8.97 -9.33
N TYR A 174 -3.30 8.65 -8.30
CA TYR A 174 -3.79 8.42 -6.95
C TYR A 174 -4.65 9.58 -6.43
N GLU A 175 -4.19 10.82 -6.59
CA GLU A 175 -4.90 12.00 -6.08
C GLU A 175 -6.22 12.26 -6.80
N ILE A 176 -6.26 12.03 -8.12
CA ILE A 176 -7.50 12.13 -8.90
C ILE A 176 -8.50 11.07 -8.44
N LEU A 177 -8.06 9.81 -8.29
CA LEU A 177 -8.93 8.73 -7.84
C LEU A 177 -9.45 9.04 -6.43
N LYS A 178 -8.56 9.37 -5.48
CA LYS A 178 -8.94 9.73 -4.11
C LYS A 178 -9.94 10.87 -4.06
N GLY A 179 -9.66 11.98 -4.75
CA GLY A 179 -10.49 13.17 -4.72
C GLY A 179 -11.87 12.95 -5.35
N ASN A 180 -11.93 12.31 -6.51
CA ASN A 180 -13.19 12.11 -7.23
C ASN A 180 -14.08 11.05 -6.56
N PHE A 181 -13.53 9.99 -5.98
CA PHE A 181 -14.32 9.08 -5.17
C PHE A 181 -14.78 9.74 -3.87
N ALA A 182 -13.94 10.52 -3.19
CA ALA A 182 -14.30 11.20 -1.95
C ALA A 182 -15.43 12.23 -2.14
N THR A 183 -15.50 12.88 -3.29
CA THR A 183 -16.57 13.84 -3.63
C THR A 183 -17.80 13.20 -4.28
N GLY A 184 -17.71 11.92 -4.66
CA GLY A 184 -18.76 11.22 -5.42
C GLY A 184 -18.83 11.60 -6.90
N ALA A 185 -17.79 12.27 -7.42
CA ALA A 185 -17.66 12.54 -8.86
C ALA A 185 -17.39 11.22 -9.64
N TYR A 186 -16.72 10.27 -9.01
CA TYR A 186 -16.61 8.89 -9.48
C TYR A 186 -17.57 7.99 -8.70
N GLY A 187 -18.17 7.05 -9.41
CA GLY A 187 -19.16 6.11 -8.87
C GLY A 187 -18.93 4.68 -9.36
N ASP A 188 -20.04 3.95 -9.51
CA ASP A 188 -20.01 2.52 -9.86
C ASP A 188 -19.40 2.29 -11.24
N THR A 189 -19.65 3.18 -12.20
CA THR A 189 -19.13 3.05 -13.58
C THR A 189 -17.59 3.07 -13.59
N GLU A 190 -16.99 4.04 -12.92
CA GLU A 190 -15.54 4.15 -12.81
C GLU A 190 -14.94 2.98 -12.02
N LEU A 191 -15.66 2.51 -11.01
CA LEU A 191 -15.21 1.39 -10.21
C LEU A 191 -15.27 0.07 -11.00
N GLU A 192 -16.29 -0.14 -11.81
CA GLU A 192 -16.38 -1.30 -12.72
C GLU A 192 -15.25 -1.26 -13.76
N ALA A 193 -14.89 -0.09 -14.28
CA ALA A 193 -13.74 0.04 -15.17
C ALA A 193 -12.42 -0.36 -14.47
N ILE A 194 -12.27 -0.02 -13.19
CA ILE A 194 -11.12 -0.44 -12.36
C ILE A 194 -11.12 -1.97 -12.19
N LYS A 195 -12.24 -2.56 -11.80
CA LYS A 195 -12.37 -4.02 -11.61
C LYS A 195 -12.04 -4.78 -12.89
N ASN A 196 -12.46 -4.26 -14.03
CA ASN A 196 -12.29 -4.91 -15.33
C ASN A 196 -10.92 -4.60 -15.97
N GLY A 197 -10.10 -3.75 -15.34
CA GLY A 197 -8.79 -3.35 -15.87
C GLY A 197 -8.86 -2.46 -17.12
N THR A 198 -10.02 -1.82 -17.36
CA THR A 198 -10.24 -0.90 -18.50
C THR A 198 -10.09 0.57 -18.11
N ALA A 199 -9.98 0.87 -16.81
CA ALA A 199 -9.71 2.22 -16.34
C ALA A 199 -8.29 2.65 -16.74
N ASN A 200 -8.17 3.86 -17.31
CA ASN A 200 -6.86 4.42 -17.67
C ASN A 200 -6.16 4.97 -16.43
N ILE A 201 -5.57 4.08 -15.62
CA ILE A 201 -4.85 4.43 -14.40
C ILE A 201 -3.35 4.37 -14.66
N ARG A 202 -2.65 5.45 -14.33
CA ARG A 202 -1.20 5.46 -14.38
C ARG A 202 -0.64 4.70 -13.18
N ILE A 203 -0.06 3.54 -13.45
CA ILE A 203 0.61 2.72 -12.43
C ILE A 203 2.00 3.29 -12.15
N ASN A 204 2.37 3.33 -10.87
CA ASN A 204 3.73 3.67 -10.44
C ASN A 204 4.69 2.57 -10.85
N ALA A 205 5.60 2.87 -11.77
CA ALA A 205 6.60 1.91 -12.27
C ALA A 205 7.52 1.36 -11.16
N SER A 206 7.75 2.14 -10.10
CA SER A 206 8.51 1.74 -8.92
C SER A 206 7.63 1.12 -7.83
N GLY A 207 6.30 1.18 -7.97
CA GLY A 207 5.38 0.60 -7.01
C GLY A 207 5.47 -0.94 -7.00
N THR A 208 5.50 -1.53 -5.82
CA THR A 208 5.63 -2.98 -5.64
C THR A 208 4.46 -3.55 -4.87
N ILE A 209 4.00 -4.75 -5.24
CA ILE A 209 3.09 -5.57 -4.44
C ILE A 209 3.78 -6.90 -4.17
N SER A 210 4.04 -7.21 -2.91
CA SER A 210 4.66 -8.47 -2.48
C SER A 210 3.69 -9.26 -1.61
N VAL A 211 3.47 -10.53 -1.91
CA VAL A 211 2.64 -11.43 -1.11
C VAL A 211 3.51 -12.57 -0.60
N LEU A 212 3.89 -12.52 0.67
CA LEU A 212 4.64 -13.56 1.38
C LEU A 212 3.73 -14.40 2.30
N GLY A 213 2.58 -13.83 2.68
CA GLY A 213 1.54 -14.44 3.48
C GLY A 213 0.42 -15.02 2.64
N LYS A 214 -0.79 -14.92 3.13
CA LYS A 214 -1.98 -15.53 2.52
C LYS A 214 -3.03 -14.49 2.15
N ILE A 215 -3.64 -14.65 1.00
CA ILE A 215 -4.85 -13.95 0.59
C ILE A 215 -5.92 -15.00 0.37
N ASN A 216 -7.04 -14.89 1.09
CA ASN A 216 -8.20 -15.77 0.99
C ASN A 216 -9.37 -14.94 0.48
N ALA A 217 -9.92 -15.27 -0.67
CA ALA A 217 -11.01 -14.54 -1.30
C ALA A 217 -12.13 -15.48 -1.80
N THR A 218 -13.37 -15.00 -1.75
CA THR A 218 -14.49 -15.70 -2.40
C THR A 218 -14.40 -15.59 -3.93
N HIS A 219 -13.99 -14.41 -4.40
CA HIS A 219 -13.99 -14.05 -5.82
C HIS A 219 -12.58 -13.65 -6.29
N ASP A 220 -12.48 -12.62 -7.10
CA ASP A 220 -11.27 -12.18 -7.77
C ASP A 220 -10.22 -11.62 -6.80
N VAL A 221 -8.96 -11.87 -7.13
CA VAL A 221 -7.80 -11.14 -6.58
C VAL A 221 -7.05 -10.52 -7.74
N LYS A 222 -6.98 -9.19 -7.79
CA LYS A 222 -6.30 -8.42 -8.85
C LYS A 222 -5.24 -7.50 -8.24
N LEU A 223 -4.03 -7.60 -8.74
CA LEU A 223 -2.86 -6.88 -8.25
C LEU A 223 -2.26 -6.06 -9.40
N TYR A 224 -2.22 -4.72 -9.24
CA TYR A 224 -1.76 -3.79 -10.26
C TYR A 224 -0.62 -2.92 -9.71
N ALA A 225 0.60 -3.20 -10.12
CA ALA A 225 1.79 -2.44 -9.72
C ALA A 225 2.88 -2.52 -10.81
N GLY A 226 3.92 -1.71 -10.68
CA GLY A 226 5.09 -1.82 -11.52
C GLY A 226 5.77 -3.19 -11.39
N LYS A 227 5.77 -3.76 -10.18
CA LYS A 227 6.25 -5.13 -9.92
C LYS A 227 5.29 -5.84 -8.96
N VAL A 228 4.96 -7.09 -9.27
CA VAL A 228 4.13 -7.96 -8.42
C VAL A 228 4.85 -9.29 -8.23
N ALA A 229 4.93 -9.77 -6.99
CA ALA A 229 5.46 -11.09 -6.69
C ALA A 229 4.67 -11.80 -5.60
N VAL A 230 4.51 -13.10 -5.74
CA VAL A 230 3.97 -14.00 -4.73
C VAL A 230 5.08 -14.93 -4.28
N GLY A 231 5.29 -15.04 -2.98
CA GLY A 231 6.37 -15.84 -2.39
C GLY A 231 7.74 -15.16 -2.41
N ARG A 232 7.82 -13.89 -2.80
CA ARG A 232 9.08 -13.14 -2.87
C ARG A 232 8.92 -11.72 -2.35
N ASN A 233 9.90 -11.24 -1.58
CA ASN A 233 9.92 -9.86 -1.09
C ASN A 233 10.65 -8.96 -2.08
N LEU A 234 9.90 -8.14 -2.81
CA LEU A 234 10.43 -7.21 -3.80
C LEU A 234 11.08 -5.96 -3.20
N THR A 235 10.94 -5.72 -1.90
CA THR A 235 11.59 -4.58 -1.23
C THR A 235 13.00 -4.87 -0.75
N GLU A 236 13.33 -6.15 -0.61
CA GLU A 236 14.65 -6.63 -0.17
C GLU A 236 15.50 -7.16 -1.33
N ASP A 237 14.93 -7.20 -2.55
CA ASP A 237 15.68 -7.61 -3.73
C ASP A 237 16.80 -6.61 -3.99
N THR A 238 18.03 -7.08 -3.90
CA THR A 238 19.19 -6.35 -4.36
C THR A 238 19.17 -6.21 -5.88
N ILE A 239 19.76 -5.14 -6.36
CA ILE A 239 19.72 -4.68 -7.77
C ILE A 239 20.30 -5.71 -8.77
N ASP A 240 21.00 -6.72 -8.30
CA ASP A 240 21.66 -7.73 -9.15
C ASP A 240 20.80 -8.96 -9.49
N GLY A 241 19.54 -8.98 -9.02
CA GLY A 241 18.61 -10.06 -9.34
C GLY A 241 18.89 -11.40 -8.62
N THR A 242 19.94 -11.47 -7.81
CA THR A 242 20.13 -12.61 -6.91
C THR A 242 19.22 -12.43 -5.71
N ALA A 243 18.17 -13.23 -5.64
CA ALA A 243 17.27 -13.24 -4.50
C ALA A 243 18.06 -13.54 -3.23
N ALA A 244 18.17 -12.58 -2.35
CA ALA A 244 18.75 -12.76 -1.03
C ALA A 244 17.92 -13.73 -0.14
N GLY A 245 16.74 -14.13 -0.59
CA GLY A 245 15.87 -15.10 0.04
C GLY A 245 15.21 -16.01 -0.99
N GLY A 246 15.16 -17.28 -0.75
CA GLY A 246 14.40 -18.22 -1.55
C GLY A 246 12.91 -17.89 -1.59
N ILE A 247 12.15 -18.58 -2.44
CA ILE A 247 10.69 -18.47 -2.49
C ILE A 247 10.13 -18.83 -1.11
N GLU A 248 9.31 -17.93 -0.55
CA GLU A 248 8.66 -18.16 0.75
C GLU A 248 7.65 -19.32 0.64
N LYS A 249 7.93 -20.39 1.35
CA LYS A 249 7.04 -21.55 1.42
C LYS A 249 5.82 -21.19 2.27
N GLY A 250 4.65 -21.20 1.69
CA GLY A 250 3.40 -20.89 2.39
C GLY A 250 2.74 -19.58 1.96
N ALA A 251 3.39 -18.77 1.12
CA ALA A 251 2.72 -17.70 0.41
C ALA A 251 1.66 -18.29 -0.52
N ALA A 252 0.43 -17.78 -0.44
CA ALA A 252 -0.67 -18.28 -1.25
C ALA A 252 -1.72 -17.21 -1.55
N ILE A 253 -2.30 -17.31 -2.72
CA ILE A 253 -3.55 -16.61 -3.08
C ILE A 253 -4.60 -17.69 -3.33
N ASN A 254 -5.59 -17.75 -2.44
CA ASN A 254 -6.67 -18.73 -2.49
C ASN A 254 -7.95 -18.00 -2.91
N THR A 255 -8.59 -18.45 -3.97
CA THR A 255 -9.88 -17.93 -4.46
C THR A 255 -10.95 -19.01 -4.43
N GLY A 256 -12.23 -18.61 -4.54
CA GLY A 256 -13.36 -19.55 -4.51
C GLY A 256 -13.69 -20.05 -3.10
N ILE A 257 -13.26 -19.36 -2.05
CA ILE A 257 -13.60 -19.72 -0.67
C ILE A 257 -15.04 -19.30 -0.40
N THR A 258 -15.89 -20.26 -0.12
CA THR A 258 -17.32 -20.04 0.16
C THR A 258 -17.65 -20.06 1.65
N ASP A 259 -16.77 -20.64 2.48
CA ASP A 259 -16.92 -20.72 3.93
C ASP A 259 -15.63 -20.30 4.62
N PHE A 260 -15.69 -19.20 5.35
CA PHE A 260 -14.59 -18.67 6.16
C PHE A 260 -14.60 -19.12 7.62
N SER A 261 -15.60 -19.90 8.05
CA SER A 261 -15.76 -20.29 9.47
C SER A 261 -14.56 -21.04 10.03
N GLN A 262 -13.83 -21.75 9.18
CA GLN A 262 -12.60 -22.47 9.55
C GLN A 262 -11.37 -21.54 9.59
N LEU A 263 -11.43 -20.37 8.98
CA LEU A 263 -10.32 -19.42 8.86
C LEU A 263 -10.45 -18.24 9.80
N VAL A 264 -11.68 -17.81 10.07
CA VAL A 264 -12.01 -16.62 10.85
C VAL A 264 -13.15 -16.92 11.80
N LYS A 265 -12.94 -16.63 13.07
CA LYS A 265 -14.03 -16.59 14.06
C LYS A 265 -14.42 -15.13 14.23
N LEU A 266 -15.59 -14.76 13.78
CA LEU A 266 -16.19 -13.45 14.03
C LEU A 266 -17.08 -13.61 15.27
N ASP A 267 -16.87 -12.76 16.29
CA ASP A 267 -17.70 -12.76 17.48
C ASP A 267 -19.14 -12.37 17.10
N ALA A 268 -20.11 -13.11 17.58
CA ALA A 268 -21.52 -12.94 17.22
C ALA A 268 -22.13 -11.61 17.70
N GLU A 269 -21.40 -10.85 18.51
CA GLU A 269 -21.86 -9.60 19.14
C GLU A 269 -21.28 -8.32 18.48
N GLN A 270 -20.61 -8.42 17.35
CA GLN A 270 -20.11 -7.25 16.62
C GLN A 270 -20.93 -6.91 15.39
#